data_a54a089c54dd3889c6082dfcde32a2a1
#
_entry.id   a54a089c54dd3889c6082dfcde32a2a1
#
_cell.length_a   1.000
_cell.length_b   1.000
_cell.length_c   1.000
_cell.angle_alpha   90.00
_cell.angle_beta   90.00
_cell.angle_gamma   90.00
#
_symmetry.space_group_name_H-M   'P 1'
#
loop_
_entity.id
_entity.type
_entity.pdbx_description
1 polymer ?
#
loop_
_entity_poly.entity_id
_entity_poly.type
_entity_poly.pdbx_seq_one_letter_code
_entity_poly.pdbx_strand_id
1 'polypeptide(L)'
;TVISNVIHTFENSSPKINCEMFFFCRNDKMDKAWLKAIKYAQSFSNIKLSFLRRAKHVYNFSQWLKETSPDIVICIDVISCLYANKARKKSGKQFTIFSWPHFSLDHKKHAECITYADYHLAISSGIKEQMMARGISAQNISVVYNPVSIKTIIVPSPERDKPAVFLYVGRLKFEGQKRVKDLFDGLARTTGEWQLHIIGDGSDFEKCQAYSRELGIEQRVIWYGWQSEPWQVVQQKIKNVTALLLTSAFEGFPMTLLEAMSYGIPC
;
A
#
# COMPACT_ATOMS: atom_id res chain seq x y z
N THR A 1 -4.38 -2.13 8.00
CA THR A 1 -3.92 -2.26 6.59
C THR A 1 -4.98 -2.93 5.72
N VAL A 2 -4.92 -2.80 4.38
CA VAL A 2 -5.86 -3.48 3.45
C VAL A 2 -5.90 -4.98 3.75
N ILE A 3 -4.73 -5.61 3.86
CA ILE A 3 -4.61 -7.05 4.11
C ILE A 3 -5.26 -7.45 5.44
N SER A 4 -5.02 -6.70 6.51
CA SER A 4 -5.63 -6.95 7.82
C SER A 4 -7.17 -6.90 7.75
N ASN A 5 -7.71 -5.89 7.05
CA ASN A 5 -9.16 -5.74 6.88
C ASN A 5 -9.77 -6.91 6.09
N VAL A 6 -9.10 -7.35 5.01
CA VAL A 6 -9.57 -8.48 4.21
C VAL A 6 -9.54 -9.79 5.01
N ILE A 7 -8.46 -10.08 5.74
CA ILE A 7 -8.37 -11.27 6.59
C ILE A 7 -9.50 -11.25 7.63
N HIS A 8 -9.70 -10.13 8.30
CA HIS A 8 -10.77 -10.00 9.30
C HIS A 8 -12.18 -10.21 8.69
N THR A 9 -12.39 -9.72 7.47
CA THR A 9 -13.65 -9.97 6.74
C THR A 9 -13.82 -11.46 6.44
N PHE A 10 -12.77 -12.16 6.03
CA PHE A 10 -12.82 -13.59 5.74
C PHE A 10 -13.07 -14.44 7.01
N GLU A 11 -12.45 -14.08 8.13
CA GLU A 11 -12.66 -14.76 9.40
C GLU A 11 -14.10 -14.61 9.92
N ASN A 12 -14.79 -13.52 9.54
CA ASN A 12 -16.19 -13.27 9.89
C ASN A 12 -17.18 -13.64 8.78
N SER A 13 -16.73 -14.24 7.68
CA SER A 13 -17.58 -14.69 6.57
C SER A 13 -18.33 -15.98 6.92
N SER A 14 -19.36 -16.27 6.12
CA SER A 14 -20.10 -17.54 6.19
C SER A 14 -20.14 -18.19 4.80
N PRO A 15 -19.47 -19.34 4.56
CA PRO A 15 -18.66 -20.08 5.53
C PRO A 15 -17.38 -19.33 5.93
N LYS A 16 -16.88 -19.63 7.11
CA LYS A 16 -15.63 -19.03 7.63
C LYS A 16 -14.44 -19.47 6.80
N ILE A 17 -13.62 -18.50 6.36
CA ILE A 17 -12.37 -18.75 5.65
C ILE A 17 -11.21 -18.62 6.66
N ASN A 18 -10.45 -19.68 6.86
CA ASN A 18 -9.28 -19.65 7.74
C ASN A 18 -8.10 -19.05 6.99
N CYS A 19 -7.53 -17.98 7.55
CA CYS A 19 -6.39 -17.28 6.98
C CYS A 19 -5.17 -17.39 7.87
N GLU A 20 -4.02 -17.68 7.26
CA GLU A 20 -2.72 -17.64 7.92
C GLU A 20 -1.72 -16.88 7.04
N MET A 21 -0.78 -16.17 7.66
CA MET A 21 0.23 -15.42 6.93
C MET A 21 1.60 -16.09 7.01
N PHE A 22 2.38 -16.02 5.92
CA PHE A 22 3.76 -16.45 5.90
C PHE A 22 4.67 -15.31 5.42
N PHE A 23 5.68 -14.97 6.23
CA PHE A 23 6.60 -13.88 5.93
C PHE A 23 7.99 -14.36 5.53
N PHE A 24 8.56 -13.74 4.50
CA PHE A 24 9.96 -13.93 4.09
C PHE A 24 10.79 -12.74 4.58
N CYS A 25 11.54 -12.93 5.66
CA CYS A 25 12.24 -11.85 6.36
C CYS A 25 13.76 -11.90 6.15
N ARG A 26 14.39 -10.74 5.94
CA ARG A 26 15.86 -10.60 5.95
C ARG A 26 16.41 -10.34 7.35
N ASN A 27 15.66 -9.64 8.16
CA ASN A 27 15.97 -9.31 9.56
C ASN A 27 14.70 -9.41 10.41
N ASP A 28 14.85 -9.32 11.71
CA ASP A 28 13.74 -9.45 12.66
C ASP A 28 13.03 -8.11 12.95
N LYS A 29 13.24 -7.11 12.11
CA LYS A 29 12.64 -5.77 12.23
C LYS A 29 11.26 -5.67 11.58
N MET A 30 10.42 -6.68 11.75
CA MET A 30 9.04 -6.64 11.26
C MET A 30 8.16 -5.99 12.32
N ASP A 31 7.42 -4.94 11.93
CA ASP A 31 6.33 -4.44 12.75
C ASP A 31 5.21 -5.48 12.80
N LYS A 32 4.95 -6.00 13.98
CA LYS A 32 3.96 -7.05 14.27
C LYS A 32 2.68 -6.48 14.88
N ALA A 33 2.64 -5.21 15.22
CA ALA A 33 1.52 -4.59 15.94
C ALA A 33 0.18 -4.71 15.20
N TRP A 34 0.22 -4.69 13.86
CA TRP A 34 -0.96 -4.81 13.01
C TRP A 34 -1.49 -6.25 12.83
N LEU A 35 -0.68 -7.28 13.16
CA LEU A 35 -1.08 -8.69 13.01
C LEU A 35 -2.12 -9.12 14.05
N LYS A 36 -2.08 -8.52 15.25
CA LYS A 36 -3.03 -8.79 16.35
C LYS A 36 -3.31 -10.29 16.51
N ALA A 37 -4.53 -10.74 16.17
CA ALA A 37 -4.97 -12.14 16.29
C ALA A 37 -4.67 -13.01 15.04
N ILE A 38 -4.07 -12.44 13.99
CA ILE A 38 -3.79 -13.18 12.75
C ILE A 38 -2.68 -14.19 13.01
N LYS A 39 -2.95 -15.47 12.73
CA LYS A 39 -1.93 -16.51 12.76
C LYS A 39 -0.87 -16.27 11.70
N TYR A 40 0.40 -16.38 12.06
CA TYR A 40 1.48 -16.23 11.09
C TYR A 40 2.67 -17.12 11.39
N ALA A 41 3.41 -17.41 10.32
CA ALA A 41 4.74 -18.02 10.37
C ALA A 41 5.73 -17.14 9.59
N GLN A 42 7.02 -17.37 9.82
CA GLN A 42 8.06 -16.60 9.14
C GLN A 42 9.27 -17.45 8.78
N SER A 43 9.87 -17.12 7.66
CA SER A 43 11.19 -17.61 7.25
C SER A 43 12.19 -16.49 7.39
N PHE A 44 13.11 -16.61 8.33
CA PHE A 44 14.18 -15.64 8.53
C PHE A 44 15.47 -16.09 7.85
N SER A 45 16.15 -15.17 7.13
CA SER A 45 17.45 -15.44 6.54
C SER A 45 18.24 -14.15 6.28
N ASN A 46 19.36 -14.00 6.98
CA ASN A 46 20.35 -12.92 6.78
C ASN A 46 21.45 -13.27 5.77
N ILE A 47 21.37 -14.41 5.09
CA ILE A 47 22.35 -14.86 4.10
C ILE A 47 22.51 -13.78 3.02
N LYS A 48 23.74 -13.30 2.81
CA LYS A 48 24.04 -12.25 1.82
C LYS A 48 23.84 -12.76 0.38
N LEU A 49 24.22 -13.99 0.08
CA LEU A 49 24.06 -14.60 -1.24
C LEU A 49 22.58 -14.85 -1.52
N SER A 50 22.04 -14.14 -2.52
CA SER A 50 20.61 -14.12 -2.80
C SER A 50 20.02 -15.48 -3.16
N PHE A 51 20.76 -16.34 -3.89
CA PHE A 51 20.28 -17.66 -4.29
C PHE A 51 20.16 -18.61 -3.08
N LEU A 52 21.13 -18.60 -2.15
CA LEU A 52 21.08 -19.42 -0.94
C LEU A 52 19.96 -18.96 0.00
N ARG A 53 19.79 -17.63 0.12
CA ARG A 53 18.67 -17.06 0.89
C ARG A 53 17.33 -17.49 0.31
N ARG A 54 17.17 -17.42 -1.01
CA ARG A 54 15.95 -17.88 -1.69
C ARG A 54 15.69 -19.37 -1.48
N ALA A 55 16.75 -20.20 -1.57
CA ALA A 55 16.65 -21.63 -1.32
C ALA A 55 16.16 -21.94 0.10
N LYS A 56 16.70 -21.23 1.11
CA LYS A 56 16.26 -21.34 2.50
C LYS A 56 14.79 -20.93 2.68
N HIS A 57 14.38 -19.82 2.09
CA HIS A 57 12.99 -19.37 2.14
C HIS A 57 12.03 -20.40 1.50
N VAL A 58 12.37 -20.92 0.34
CA VAL A 58 11.60 -21.98 -0.33
C VAL A 58 11.52 -23.25 0.51
N TYR A 59 12.64 -23.66 1.13
CA TYR A 59 12.65 -24.83 2.00
C TYR A 59 11.73 -24.64 3.21
N ASN A 60 11.89 -23.56 3.97
CA ASN A 60 11.06 -23.29 5.15
C ASN A 60 9.58 -23.18 4.79
N PHE A 61 9.27 -22.50 3.70
CA PHE A 61 7.90 -22.38 3.21
C PHE A 61 7.33 -23.74 2.80
N SER A 62 8.14 -24.62 2.16
CA SER A 62 7.70 -25.96 1.79
C SER A 62 7.39 -26.85 2.99
N GLN A 63 8.07 -26.67 4.14
CA GLN A 63 7.74 -27.41 5.36
C GLN A 63 6.41 -26.90 5.96
N TRP A 64 6.24 -25.58 6.05
CA TRP A 64 5.00 -24.98 6.51
C TRP A 64 3.78 -25.38 5.67
N LEU A 65 3.93 -25.45 4.33
CA LEU A 65 2.89 -25.94 3.44
C LEU A 65 2.51 -27.41 3.67
N LYS A 66 3.45 -28.25 4.12
CA LYS A 66 3.14 -29.66 4.48
C LYS A 66 2.29 -29.74 5.74
N GLU A 67 2.52 -28.84 6.69
CA GLU A 67 1.82 -28.81 7.97
C GLU A 67 0.41 -28.21 7.82
N THR A 68 0.28 -27.10 7.08
CA THR A 68 -0.97 -26.35 6.97
C THR A 68 -1.88 -26.81 5.84
N SER A 69 -1.31 -27.37 4.75
CA SER A 69 -2.04 -27.87 3.57
C SER A 69 -3.11 -26.89 3.06
N PRO A 70 -2.75 -25.66 2.68
CA PRO A 70 -3.72 -24.67 2.22
C PRO A 70 -4.31 -25.05 0.84
N ASP A 71 -5.54 -24.66 0.58
CA ASP A 71 -6.16 -24.78 -0.76
C ASP A 71 -5.70 -23.66 -1.69
N ILE A 72 -5.45 -22.48 -1.13
CA ILE A 72 -5.08 -21.27 -1.87
C ILE A 72 -3.91 -20.58 -1.18
N VAL A 73 -2.96 -20.10 -1.98
CA VAL A 73 -1.86 -19.23 -1.53
C VAL A 73 -1.93 -17.90 -2.28
N ILE A 74 -2.15 -16.80 -1.56
CA ILE A 74 -2.19 -15.45 -2.12
C ILE A 74 -0.85 -14.75 -1.89
N CYS A 75 -0.16 -14.40 -2.96
CA CYS A 75 1.15 -13.77 -2.97
C CYS A 75 1.02 -12.24 -3.11
N ILE A 76 1.35 -11.50 -2.06
CA ILE A 76 1.24 -10.02 -2.01
C ILE A 76 2.46 -9.33 -2.65
N ASP A 77 3.61 -10.02 -2.71
CA ASP A 77 4.82 -9.55 -3.40
C ASP A 77 5.15 -10.47 -4.58
N VAL A 78 5.68 -9.90 -5.66
CA VAL A 78 5.97 -10.65 -6.90
C VAL A 78 6.95 -11.81 -6.70
N ILE A 79 7.97 -11.64 -5.85
CA ILE A 79 8.95 -12.70 -5.61
C ILE A 79 8.35 -13.86 -4.79
N SER A 80 7.31 -13.62 -4.02
CA SER A 80 6.59 -14.67 -3.29
C SER A 80 5.88 -15.65 -4.23
N CYS A 81 5.49 -15.23 -5.43
CA CYS A 81 4.94 -16.13 -6.46
C CYS A 81 5.99 -17.18 -6.88
N LEU A 82 7.24 -16.75 -7.10
CA LEU A 82 8.35 -17.68 -7.38
C LEU A 82 8.57 -18.64 -6.21
N TYR A 83 8.54 -18.14 -4.96
CA TYR A 83 8.74 -18.99 -3.78
C TYR A 83 7.59 -19.98 -3.61
N ALA A 84 6.34 -19.55 -3.81
CA ALA A 84 5.16 -20.42 -3.74
C ALA A 84 5.21 -21.52 -4.79
N ASN A 85 5.52 -21.20 -6.04
CA ASN A 85 5.63 -22.19 -7.11
C ASN A 85 6.73 -23.23 -6.83
N LYS A 86 7.92 -22.78 -6.41
CA LYS A 86 9.02 -23.70 -6.04
C LYS A 86 8.70 -24.54 -4.81
N ALA A 87 8.04 -23.97 -3.81
CA ALA A 87 7.66 -24.66 -2.59
C ALA A 87 6.53 -25.66 -2.85
N ARG A 88 5.57 -25.36 -3.73
CA ARG A 88 4.53 -26.28 -4.22
C ARG A 88 5.17 -27.54 -4.80
N LYS A 89 6.12 -27.39 -5.73
CA LYS A 89 6.85 -28.51 -6.33
C LYS A 89 7.64 -29.31 -5.29
N LYS A 90 8.28 -28.63 -4.31
CA LYS A 90 9.10 -29.27 -3.29
C LYS A 90 8.29 -29.98 -2.21
N SER A 91 7.13 -29.44 -1.84
CA SER A 91 6.24 -30.04 -0.82
C SER A 91 5.41 -31.20 -1.34
N GLY A 92 5.17 -31.27 -2.66
CA GLY A 92 4.24 -32.20 -3.29
C GLY A 92 2.76 -31.84 -3.04
N LYS A 93 2.47 -30.71 -2.39
CA LYS A 93 1.10 -30.27 -2.10
C LYS A 93 0.46 -29.61 -3.32
N GLN A 94 -0.83 -29.80 -3.47
CA GLN A 94 -1.63 -29.14 -4.51
C GLN A 94 -2.38 -27.96 -3.88
N PHE A 95 -2.22 -26.78 -4.47
CA PHE A 95 -2.94 -25.56 -4.12
C PHE A 95 -2.85 -24.57 -5.26
N THR A 96 -3.80 -23.65 -5.33
CA THR A 96 -3.81 -22.59 -6.33
C THR A 96 -3.02 -21.38 -5.84
N ILE A 97 -2.19 -20.80 -6.70
CA ILE A 97 -1.40 -19.61 -6.41
C ILE A 97 -2.05 -18.39 -7.07
N PHE A 98 -2.47 -17.42 -6.27
CA PHE A 98 -2.87 -16.11 -6.74
C PHE A 98 -1.78 -15.07 -6.48
N SER A 99 -1.52 -14.19 -7.43
CA SER A 99 -0.77 -12.97 -7.19
C SER A 99 -1.74 -11.83 -6.84
N TRP A 100 -1.38 -10.99 -5.88
CA TRP A 100 -2.15 -9.80 -5.50
C TRP A 100 -1.21 -8.64 -5.12
N PRO A 101 -0.48 -8.05 -6.09
CA PRO A 101 0.47 -6.98 -5.83
C PRO A 101 -0.26 -5.65 -5.53
N HIS A 102 0.16 -4.99 -4.46
CA HIS A 102 -0.37 -3.69 -4.02
C HIS A 102 0.51 -2.50 -4.45
N PHE A 103 1.16 -2.62 -5.60
CA PHE A 103 2.08 -1.61 -6.15
C PHE A 103 2.15 -1.72 -7.68
N SER A 104 2.66 -0.66 -8.33
CA SER A 104 2.94 -0.68 -9.75
C SER A 104 4.03 -1.69 -10.09
N LEU A 105 3.77 -2.58 -11.05
CA LEU A 105 4.71 -3.59 -11.52
C LEU A 105 5.85 -2.99 -12.34
N ASP A 106 5.64 -1.84 -13.00
CA ASP A 106 6.63 -1.20 -13.86
C ASP A 106 7.81 -0.64 -13.05
N HIS A 107 7.58 -0.35 -11.77
CA HIS A 107 8.59 0.16 -10.85
C HIS A 107 9.09 -0.90 -9.84
N LYS A 108 8.75 -2.19 -10.06
CA LYS A 108 9.11 -3.26 -9.13
C LYS A 108 10.19 -4.16 -9.70
N LYS A 109 11.27 -4.35 -8.94
CA LYS A 109 12.30 -5.34 -9.27
C LYS A 109 11.69 -6.75 -9.25
N HIS A 110 12.07 -7.57 -10.21
CA HIS A 110 11.59 -8.95 -10.35
C HIS A 110 10.08 -9.06 -10.63
N ALA A 111 9.49 -8.04 -11.26
CA ALA A 111 8.06 -8.06 -11.60
C ALA A 111 7.67 -9.28 -12.46
N GLU A 112 8.61 -9.81 -13.26
CA GLU A 112 8.45 -11.04 -14.04
C GLU A 112 8.09 -12.26 -13.19
N CYS A 113 8.44 -12.27 -11.90
CA CYS A 113 8.09 -13.38 -11.00
C CYS A 113 6.58 -13.55 -10.78
N ILE A 114 5.77 -12.57 -11.15
CA ILE A 114 4.31 -12.68 -11.06
C ILE A 114 3.77 -13.80 -11.94
N THR A 115 4.45 -14.13 -13.04
CA THR A 115 4.05 -15.22 -13.99
C THR A 115 4.11 -16.62 -13.39
N TYR A 116 4.69 -16.77 -12.18
CA TYR A 116 4.66 -18.05 -11.46
C TYR A 116 3.34 -18.34 -10.73
N ALA A 117 2.43 -17.37 -10.66
CA ALA A 117 1.09 -17.59 -10.13
C ALA A 117 0.16 -18.18 -11.20
N ASP A 118 -0.86 -18.90 -10.76
CA ASP A 118 -1.85 -19.52 -11.64
C ASP A 118 -2.92 -18.50 -12.07
N TYR A 119 -3.32 -17.61 -11.13
CA TYR A 119 -4.28 -16.52 -11.33
C TYR A 119 -3.79 -15.22 -10.69
N HIS A 120 -4.42 -14.10 -11.07
CA HIS A 120 -3.96 -12.78 -10.69
C HIS A 120 -5.13 -11.89 -10.25
N LEU A 121 -4.93 -11.21 -9.13
CA LEU A 121 -5.84 -10.19 -8.62
C LEU A 121 -5.18 -8.82 -8.85
N ALA A 122 -5.75 -8.03 -9.75
CA ALA A 122 -5.28 -6.69 -10.04
C ALA A 122 -6.05 -5.67 -9.20
N ILE A 123 -5.34 -4.79 -8.48
CA ILE A 123 -5.98 -3.77 -7.63
C ILE A 123 -6.52 -2.56 -8.42
N SER A 124 -6.25 -2.50 -9.73
CA SER A 124 -6.79 -1.51 -10.66
C SER A 124 -6.71 -2.01 -12.10
N SER A 125 -7.42 -1.34 -13.02
CA SER A 125 -7.32 -1.62 -14.46
C SER A 125 -5.90 -1.40 -14.98
N GLY A 126 -5.20 -0.34 -14.51
CA GLY A 126 -3.81 -0.11 -14.89
C GLY A 126 -2.86 -1.23 -14.43
N ILE A 127 -3.07 -1.83 -13.25
CA ILE A 127 -2.31 -3.01 -12.83
C ILE A 127 -2.65 -4.23 -13.70
N LYS A 128 -3.91 -4.41 -14.11
CA LYS A 128 -4.29 -5.45 -15.08
C LYS A 128 -3.54 -5.28 -16.41
N GLU A 129 -3.47 -4.07 -16.94
CA GLU A 129 -2.71 -3.76 -18.15
C GLU A 129 -1.22 -4.09 -18.00
N GLN A 130 -0.61 -3.72 -16.87
CA GLN A 130 0.78 -4.05 -16.56
C GLN A 130 1.02 -5.58 -16.46
N MET A 131 0.04 -6.35 -15.97
CA MET A 131 0.09 -7.81 -15.95
C MET A 131 -0.01 -8.38 -17.37
N MET A 132 -0.93 -7.88 -18.18
CA MET A 132 -1.08 -8.30 -19.59
C MET A 132 0.17 -8.00 -20.41
N ALA A 133 0.81 -6.85 -20.21
CA ALA A 133 2.09 -6.49 -20.84
C ALA A 133 3.24 -7.45 -20.48
N ARG A 134 3.10 -8.24 -19.41
CA ARG A 134 4.04 -9.30 -19.00
C ARG A 134 3.63 -10.70 -19.49
N GLY A 135 2.71 -10.76 -20.45
CA GLY A 135 2.27 -12.02 -21.09
C GLY A 135 1.22 -12.80 -20.31
N ILE A 136 0.61 -12.21 -19.28
CA ILE A 136 -0.47 -12.88 -18.53
C ILE A 136 -1.78 -12.72 -19.32
N SER A 137 -2.48 -13.84 -19.55
CA SER A 137 -3.75 -13.82 -20.26
C SER A 137 -4.83 -13.06 -19.46
N ALA A 138 -5.61 -12.22 -20.14
CA ALA A 138 -6.66 -11.40 -19.52
C ALA A 138 -7.72 -12.23 -18.76
N GLN A 139 -7.98 -13.47 -19.20
CA GLN A 139 -8.90 -14.40 -18.55
C GLN A 139 -8.42 -14.91 -17.18
N ASN A 140 -7.11 -14.85 -16.92
CA ASN A 140 -6.51 -15.23 -15.64
C ASN A 140 -6.36 -14.03 -14.67
N ILE A 141 -6.86 -12.85 -15.07
CA ILE A 141 -6.74 -11.63 -14.27
C ILE A 141 -8.13 -11.12 -13.88
N SER A 142 -8.42 -11.11 -12.59
CA SER A 142 -9.60 -10.45 -12.03
C SER A 142 -9.22 -9.09 -11.45
N VAL A 143 -9.99 -8.04 -11.76
CA VAL A 143 -9.81 -6.73 -11.12
C VAL A 143 -10.59 -6.73 -9.81
N VAL A 144 -9.85 -6.59 -8.69
CA VAL A 144 -10.40 -6.54 -7.34
C VAL A 144 -9.85 -5.29 -6.66
N TYR A 145 -10.65 -4.24 -6.61
CA TYR A 145 -10.25 -3.00 -5.96
C TYR A 145 -10.02 -3.17 -4.46
N ASN A 146 -9.11 -2.39 -3.91
CA ASN A 146 -8.89 -2.39 -2.47
C ASN A 146 -10.14 -1.89 -1.74
N PRO A 147 -10.57 -2.56 -0.66
CA PRO A 147 -11.74 -2.13 0.09
C PRO A 147 -11.44 -0.87 0.91
N VAL A 148 -12.42 0.00 0.99
CA VAL A 148 -12.46 1.12 1.93
C VAL A 148 -13.72 1.03 2.77
N SER A 149 -13.62 1.31 4.06
CA SER A 149 -14.79 1.34 4.92
C SER A 149 -15.62 2.60 4.66
N ILE A 150 -16.90 2.43 4.44
CA ILE A 150 -17.83 3.56 4.36
C ILE A 150 -17.81 4.29 5.72
N LYS A 151 -17.71 5.62 5.67
CA LYS A 151 -17.69 6.45 6.87
C LYS A 151 -19.07 7.09 7.07
N THR A 152 -19.54 7.08 8.31
CA THR A 152 -20.76 7.75 8.71
C THR A 152 -20.55 9.24 9.01
N ILE A 153 -19.31 9.62 9.32
CA ILE A 153 -18.92 11.00 9.58
C ILE A 153 -18.30 11.56 8.29
N ILE A 154 -18.93 12.59 7.75
CA ILE A 154 -18.47 13.30 6.57
C ILE A 154 -17.83 14.62 7.01
N VAL A 155 -16.70 14.96 6.41
CA VAL A 155 -16.08 16.28 6.61
C VAL A 155 -16.97 17.32 5.93
N PRO A 156 -17.38 18.39 6.64
CA PRO A 156 -18.23 19.42 6.06
C PRO A 156 -17.57 20.07 4.85
N SER A 157 -18.37 20.45 3.86
CA SER A 157 -17.90 21.23 2.71
C SER A 157 -17.28 22.55 3.19
N PRO A 158 -16.21 23.02 2.52
CA PRO A 158 -15.55 24.26 2.91
C PRO A 158 -16.48 25.46 2.69
N GLU A 159 -16.36 26.45 3.58
CA GLU A 159 -17.02 27.74 3.45
C GLU A 159 -16.38 28.55 2.30
N ARG A 160 -17.19 29.16 1.44
CA ARG A 160 -16.72 29.83 0.22
C ARG A 160 -15.79 31.03 0.48
N ASP A 161 -16.01 31.72 1.60
CA ASP A 161 -15.27 32.94 1.95
C ASP A 161 -14.06 32.71 2.85
N LYS A 162 -13.67 31.43 3.04
CA LYS A 162 -12.49 31.06 3.83
C LYS A 162 -11.31 30.70 2.90
N PRO A 163 -10.07 30.84 3.39
CA PRO A 163 -8.91 30.34 2.69
C PRO A 163 -9.06 28.86 2.29
N ALA A 164 -8.55 28.51 1.13
CA ALA A 164 -8.53 27.12 0.70
C ALA A 164 -7.64 26.28 1.62
N VAL A 165 -8.14 25.13 2.09
CA VAL A 165 -7.39 24.22 2.94
C VAL A 165 -7.11 22.94 2.18
N PHE A 166 -5.86 22.76 1.82
CA PHE A 166 -5.39 21.55 1.15
C PHE A 166 -4.83 20.54 2.14
N LEU A 167 -5.01 19.28 1.83
CA LEU A 167 -4.56 18.17 2.65
C LEU A 167 -3.60 17.29 1.86
N TYR A 168 -2.50 16.90 2.46
CA TYR A 168 -1.64 15.80 2.00
C TYR A 168 -1.54 14.74 3.09
N VAL A 169 -1.83 13.48 2.75
CA VAL A 169 -1.70 12.35 3.67
C VAL A 169 -0.83 11.28 3.03
N GLY A 170 0.36 11.05 3.57
CA GLY A 170 1.24 10.02 3.01
C GLY A 170 2.70 10.18 3.39
N ARG A 171 3.52 9.25 2.89
CA ARG A 171 4.97 9.31 3.08
C ARG A 171 5.57 10.49 2.34
N LEU A 172 6.49 11.18 3.01
CA LEU A 172 7.22 12.27 2.40
C LEU A 172 8.38 11.74 1.57
N LYS A 173 8.24 11.84 0.27
CA LYS A 173 9.27 11.63 -0.74
C LYS A 173 9.31 12.85 -1.64
N PHE A 174 10.41 13.59 -1.54
CA PHE A 174 10.60 14.85 -2.25
C PHE A 174 10.48 14.68 -3.77
N GLU A 175 11.21 13.70 -4.29
CA GLU A 175 11.20 13.25 -5.68
C GLU A 175 10.85 11.76 -5.77
N GLY A 176 10.84 11.19 -6.95
CA GLY A 176 10.53 9.78 -7.18
C GLY A 176 9.04 9.49 -7.14
N GLN A 177 8.57 8.62 -6.23
CA GLN A 177 7.18 8.18 -6.26
C GLN A 177 6.20 9.28 -5.85
N LYS A 178 6.38 9.93 -4.71
CA LYS A 178 5.38 10.85 -4.14
C LYS A 178 5.47 12.28 -4.66
N ARG A 179 6.64 12.72 -5.15
CA ARG A 179 6.87 14.02 -5.78
C ARG A 179 6.32 15.20 -4.98
N VAL A 180 6.59 15.24 -3.67
CA VAL A 180 6.14 16.34 -2.78
C VAL A 180 6.71 17.69 -3.26
N LYS A 181 7.85 17.68 -3.96
CA LYS A 181 8.39 18.86 -4.63
C LYS A 181 7.36 19.49 -5.57
N ASP A 182 6.72 18.69 -6.42
CA ASP A 182 5.75 19.21 -7.41
C ASP A 182 4.50 19.77 -6.73
N LEU A 183 4.11 19.21 -5.58
CA LEU A 183 3.04 19.78 -4.75
C LEU A 183 3.38 21.20 -4.30
N PHE A 184 4.60 21.40 -3.79
CA PHE A 184 5.06 22.72 -3.33
C PHE A 184 5.23 23.71 -4.50
N ASP A 185 5.80 23.25 -5.63
CA ASP A 185 5.95 24.06 -6.84
C ASP A 185 4.58 24.54 -7.37
N GLY A 186 3.58 23.69 -7.33
CA GLY A 186 2.21 24.02 -7.71
C GLY A 186 1.59 25.04 -6.78
N LEU A 187 1.67 24.79 -5.47
CA LEU A 187 1.09 25.67 -4.45
C LEU A 187 1.79 27.03 -4.36
N ALA A 188 3.11 27.09 -4.56
CA ALA A 188 3.86 28.36 -4.60
C ALA A 188 3.40 29.29 -5.75
N ARG A 189 2.83 28.73 -6.82
CA ARG A 189 2.28 29.49 -7.97
C ARG A 189 0.80 29.80 -7.83
N THR A 190 0.14 29.23 -6.81
CA THR A 190 -1.30 29.41 -6.59
C THR A 190 -1.55 30.78 -5.98
N THR A 191 -2.45 31.54 -6.61
CA THR A 191 -2.89 32.85 -6.12
C THR A 191 -3.98 32.70 -5.06
N GLY A 192 -4.17 33.74 -4.24
CA GLY A 192 -5.14 33.75 -3.14
C GLY A 192 -4.58 33.16 -1.84
N GLU A 193 -5.46 33.08 -0.87
CA GLU A 193 -5.12 32.55 0.45
C GLU A 193 -5.38 31.04 0.52
N TRP A 194 -4.39 30.31 0.97
CA TRP A 194 -4.50 28.87 1.17
C TRP A 194 -3.58 28.40 2.30
N GLN A 195 -3.89 27.23 2.83
CA GLN A 195 -3.05 26.48 3.76
C GLN A 195 -2.89 25.04 3.28
N LEU A 196 -1.75 24.44 3.52
CA LEU A 196 -1.49 23.03 3.28
C LEU A 196 -1.23 22.31 4.61
N HIS A 197 -2.06 21.32 4.92
CA HIS A 197 -1.91 20.45 6.06
C HIS A 197 -1.26 19.14 5.63
N ILE A 198 -0.09 18.81 6.19
CA ILE A 198 0.67 17.60 5.86
C ILE A 198 0.62 16.62 7.02
N ILE A 199 0.01 15.45 6.79
CA ILE A 199 -0.02 14.34 7.74
C ILE A 199 0.84 13.22 7.17
N GLY A 200 1.97 12.98 7.78
CA GLY A 200 2.91 11.96 7.36
C GLY A 200 4.35 12.30 7.68
N ASP A 201 5.21 11.33 7.42
CA ASP A 201 6.63 11.42 7.65
C ASP A 201 7.38 10.67 6.54
N GLY A 202 8.70 10.78 6.50
CA GLY A 202 9.52 10.08 5.52
C GLY A 202 10.97 10.52 5.57
N SER A 203 11.84 9.81 4.85
CA SER A 203 13.27 10.11 4.80
C SER A 203 13.60 11.51 4.27
N ASP A 204 12.65 12.17 3.63
CA ASP A 204 12.84 13.46 2.97
C ASP A 204 12.10 14.60 3.71
N PHE A 205 11.67 14.37 4.97
CA PHE A 205 10.92 15.33 5.79
C PHE A 205 11.66 16.66 5.89
N GLU A 206 12.91 16.66 6.35
CA GLU A 206 13.73 17.86 6.51
C GLU A 206 13.97 18.58 5.17
N LYS A 207 14.16 17.81 4.08
CA LYS A 207 14.30 18.36 2.72
C LYS A 207 13.01 19.07 2.28
N CYS A 208 11.85 18.49 2.58
CA CYS A 208 10.56 19.11 2.28
C CYS A 208 10.38 20.43 3.06
N GLN A 209 10.74 20.45 4.34
CA GLN A 209 10.67 21.68 5.14
C GLN A 209 11.64 22.77 4.62
N ALA A 210 12.87 22.40 4.27
CA ALA A 210 13.83 23.33 3.70
C ALA A 210 13.31 23.96 2.40
N TYR A 211 12.73 23.12 1.53
CA TYR A 211 12.20 23.58 0.25
C TYR A 211 10.94 24.47 0.39
N SER A 212 10.10 24.23 1.38
CA SER A 212 8.97 25.13 1.66
C SER A 212 9.43 26.53 2.10
N ARG A 213 10.57 26.62 2.83
CA ARG A 213 11.21 27.90 3.16
C ARG A 213 11.82 28.58 1.93
N GLU A 214 12.53 27.81 1.07
CA GLU A 214 13.12 28.33 -0.16
C GLU A 214 12.05 28.96 -1.08
N LEU A 215 10.87 28.36 -1.14
CA LEU A 215 9.73 28.88 -1.91
C LEU A 215 8.95 30.00 -1.19
N GLY A 216 9.29 30.34 0.05
CA GLY A 216 8.59 31.35 0.86
C GLY A 216 7.17 30.98 1.26
N ILE A 217 6.85 29.68 1.30
CA ILE A 217 5.51 29.18 1.64
C ILE A 217 5.42 28.51 3.01
N GLU A 218 6.49 28.49 3.80
CA GLU A 218 6.58 27.78 5.07
C GLU A 218 5.49 28.17 6.07
N GLN A 219 5.07 29.44 6.08
CA GLN A 219 4.01 29.95 6.96
C GLN A 219 2.62 29.42 6.59
N ARG A 220 2.48 28.88 5.38
CA ARG A 220 1.23 28.28 4.87
C ARG A 220 1.18 26.78 5.01
N VAL A 221 2.29 26.13 5.47
CA VAL A 221 2.40 24.66 5.57
C VAL A 221 2.40 24.22 7.03
N ILE A 222 1.45 23.42 7.41
CA ILE A 222 1.25 22.90 8.76
C ILE A 222 1.61 21.42 8.79
N TRP A 223 2.60 21.07 9.60
CA TRP A 223 3.16 19.73 9.69
C TRP A 223 2.64 18.99 10.91
N TYR A 224 2.02 17.83 10.71
CA TYR A 224 1.53 16.96 11.80
C TYR A 224 2.46 15.78 12.10
N GLY A 225 3.45 15.52 11.23
CA GLY A 225 4.30 14.34 11.33
C GLY A 225 3.51 13.05 11.06
N TRP A 226 4.12 11.92 11.42
CA TRP A 226 3.45 10.63 11.32
C TRP A 226 2.33 10.49 12.35
N GLN A 227 1.17 10.03 11.92
CA GLN A 227 -0.01 9.78 12.75
C GLN A 227 -0.52 8.37 12.52
N SER A 228 -0.82 7.65 13.60
CA SER A 228 -1.42 6.30 13.52
C SER A 228 -2.84 6.35 12.93
N GLU A 229 -3.60 7.40 13.26
CA GLU A 229 -4.98 7.64 12.83
C GLU A 229 -5.10 9.01 12.14
N PRO A 230 -4.61 9.14 10.90
CA PRO A 230 -4.53 10.44 10.22
C PRO A 230 -5.92 11.09 10.03
N TRP A 231 -6.93 10.30 9.81
CA TRP A 231 -8.29 10.80 9.59
C TRP A 231 -8.96 11.33 10.85
N GLN A 232 -8.56 10.87 12.04
CA GLN A 232 -8.99 11.49 13.30
C GLN A 232 -8.37 12.90 13.45
N VAL A 233 -7.12 13.09 13.03
CA VAL A 233 -6.49 14.41 13.01
C VAL A 233 -7.25 15.35 12.08
N VAL A 234 -7.64 14.86 10.87
CA VAL A 234 -8.45 15.65 9.93
C VAL A 234 -9.77 16.06 10.58
N GLN A 235 -10.52 15.14 11.16
CA GLN A 235 -11.81 15.41 11.76
C GLN A 235 -11.76 16.38 12.96
N GLN A 236 -10.72 16.27 13.78
CA GLN A 236 -10.63 16.98 15.05
C GLN A 236 -9.93 18.34 14.93
N LYS A 237 -8.96 18.46 14.02
CA LYS A 237 -8.04 19.62 13.99
C LYS A 237 -8.08 20.42 12.70
N ILE A 238 -8.55 19.82 11.59
CA ILE A 238 -8.53 20.49 10.29
C ILE A 238 -9.96 20.78 9.84
N LYS A 239 -10.28 22.06 9.72
CA LYS A 239 -11.60 22.54 9.27
C LYS A 239 -11.52 23.04 7.84
N ASN A 240 -12.65 23.09 7.16
CA ASN A 240 -12.80 23.67 5.82
C ASN A 240 -11.90 22.99 4.75
N VAL A 241 -11.71 21.68 4.84
CA VAL A 241 -10.87 20.96 3.86
C VAL A 241 -11.46 21.13 2.47
N THR A 242 -10.71 21.78 1.59
CA THR A 242 -11.08 22.01 0.20
C THR A 242 -10.82 20.80 -0.67
N ALA A 243 -9.64 20.23 -0.57
CA ALA A 243 -9.28 19.02 -1.31
C ALA A 243 -8.06 18.32 -0.71
N LEU A 244 -7.97 17.01 -0.93
CA LEU A 244 -6.74 16.25 -0.75
C LEU A 244 -5.94 16.31 -2.06
N LEU A 245 -4.64 16.61 -1.95
CA LEU A 245 -3.73 16.69 -3.09
C LEU A 245 -2.77 15.51 -3.10
N LEU A 246 -2.62 14.89 -4.27
CA LEU A 246 -1.69 13.79 -4.49
C LEU A 246 -0.93 13.99 -5.80
N THR A 247 0.37 14.23 -5.72
CA THR A 247 1.27 14.48 -6.86
C THR A 247 2.12 13.29 -7.24
N SER A 248 1.75 12.08 -6.81
CA SER A 248 2.51 10.86 -7.06
C SER A 248 2.70 10.61 -8.54
N ALA A 249 3.93 10.29 -8.96
CA ALA A 249 4.24 9.94 -10.35
C ALA A 249 3.63 8.60 -10.75
N PHE A 250 3.48 7.69 -9.79
CA PHE A 250 2.85 6.38 -10.01
C PHE A 250 2.27 5.84 -8.70
N GLU A 251 1.14 5.14 -8.83
CA GLU A 251 0.49 4.41 -7.74
C GLU A 251 0.00 3.04 -8.25
N GLY A 252 -0.17 2.10 -7.36
CA GLY A 252 -0.91 0.88 -7.66
C GLY A 252 -2.42 1.14 -7.57
N PHE A 253 -2.85 1.61 -6.40
CA PHE A 253 -4.19 2.09 -6.09
C PHE A 253 -4.11 2.97 -4.84
N PRO A 254 -4.24 4.29 -4.97
CA PRO A 254 -3.92 5.23 -3.89
C PRO A 254 -5.00 5.23 -2.81
N MET A 255 -4.78 4.47 -1.74
CA MET A 255 -5.74 4.32 -0.63
C MET A 255 -6.12 5.65 0.00
N THR A 256 -5.20 6.59 0.10
CA THR A 256 -5.48 7.90 0.70
C THR A 256 -6.55 8.70 -0.05
N LEU A 257 -6.64 8.56 -1.39
CA LEU A 257 -7.72 9.16 -2.17
C LEU A 257 -9.06 8.53 -1.82
N LEU A 258 -9.14 7.19 -1.81
CA LEU A 258 -10.36 6.48 -1.46
C LEU A 258 -10.82 6.77 -0.04
N GLU A 259 -9.89 6.81 0.89
CA GLU A 259 -10.17 7.17 2.27
C GLU A 259 -10.69 8.60 2.36
N ALA A 260 -10.06 9.58 1.70
CA ALA A 260 -10.53 10.96 1.65
C ALA A 260 -11.95 11.05 1.06
N MET A 261 -12.18 10.41 -0.08
CA MET A 261 -13.50 10.36 -0.73
C MET A 261 -14.55 9.71 0.19
N SER A 262 -14.19 8.72 1.01
CA SER A 262 -15.11 8.11 1.99
C SER A 262 -15.53 9.06 3.11
N TYR A 263 -14.77 10.13 3.34
CA TYR A 263 -15.13 11.25 4.24
C TYR A 263 -15.77 12.42 3.51
N GLY A 264 -16.05 12.30 2.21
CA GLY A 264 -16.63 13.37 1.39
C GLY A 264 -15.63 14.47 0.98
N ILE A 265 -14.34 14.23 1.14
CA ILE A 265 -13.27 15.19 0.76
C ILE A 265 -12.97 15.04 -0.73
N PRO A 266 -13.03 16.12 -1.53
CA PRO A 266 -12.58 16.14 -2.92
C PRO A 266 -11.08 15.82 -3.04
N CYS A 267 -10.66 15.27 -4.23
CA CYS A 267 -9.27 14.89 -4.50
C CYS A 267 -8.82 15.38 -5.88
#